data_5e8f86a60b06b31597a20b9dd30fc8a1
#
_entry.id   5e8f86a60b06b31597a20b9dd30fc8a1
#
_cell.length_a   1.000
_cell.length_b   1.000
_cell.length_c   1.000
_cell.angle_alpha   90.00
_cell.angle_beta   90.00
_cell.angle_gamma   90.00
#
_symmetry.space_group_name_H-M   'P 1'
#
loop_
_entity.id
_entity.type
_entity.pdbx_description
1 polymer ?
#
loop_
_entity_poly.entity_id
_entity_poly.type
_entity_poly.pdbx_seq_one_letter_code
_entity_poly.pdbx_strand_id
1 'polypeptide(L)'
;MAEESSSKGDLARSLGFKDLFFLSFGGMSPLLSILTYGAFAITLAGYDAPLVMVIGTLLVLVNGLSVTRLSRRFSSSGGYYTYAFQALSARIGFDTGWMYIFYSVLYGIAYVMGAVYILHLVFGISGFIALAIIVIPSVTFLIIGIRLSSTYALYAVAAEIAIMVAIIIFSFVVTKGAAYFPNPRVYPITPADLFLGILFAMGIPTGYGSIAPVSGEVKNPKKDVGRSVVTVILTGGILATLMIYAFANLILQTHLIIPVTDKLPIIGILRNDFRSYGIYFYYAVAIATINDAILAFLSFGSAASRTIFRMGIDRSFPSFFGKKDHRNMPLIAILFTCLAMVLLPLLILKYVSAETGFIILGTISALGGLFIHISANFSLIRIGLRRGRRLAVKAKDTLMDKLKNYDEFILAITGAVISSIVMIYSAYSAVSAYTTIFLVWIVIGFILSEVKSIVTKTPYDLDISKEGQIVAQNLETLGVNDKTVNTIEAVYSLDDSVKTVIDGLMMKHTPSAVIVDKDKNPVGVASIVDLLLLPSSKVGIMKIRQVHLEKAVSIGEKREVSDALRILKENNVDVLAIVDSKGKCIGSLSDREVLNGLGTKVSNVPE
;
A
#
# COMPACT_ATOMS: atom_id res chain seq x y z
N MET A 1 -24.03 -16.89 -13.68
CA MET A 1 -23.63 -15.63 -13.01
C MET A 1 -23.53 -15.95 -11.53
N ALA A 2 -22.34 -16.23 -11.05
CA ALA A 2 -22.12 -16.52 -9.65
C ALA A 2 -21.92 -15.16 -8.93
N GLU A 3 -22.88 -14.74 -8.14
CA GLU A 3 -22.67 -13.75 -7.08
C GLU A 3 -21.69 -14.36 -6.06
N GLU A 4 -20.40 -14.03 -6.19
CA GLU A 4 -19.45 -14.25 -5.10
C GLU A 4 -19.96 -13.47 -3.89
N SER A 5 -20.34 -14.18 -2.85
CA SER A 5 -20.73 -13.65 -1.56
C SER A 5 -19.63 -12.70 -1.06
N SER A 6 -19.85 -11.39 -1.17
CA SER A 6 -18.98 -10.39 -0.54
C SER A 6 -19.05 -10.62 0.97
N SER A 7 -17.91 -10.84 1.61
CA SER A 7 -17.85 -10.88 3.07
C SER A 7 -18.48 -9.60 3.64
N LYS A 8 -19.18 -9.69 4.77
CA LYS A 8 -19.94 -8.57 5.41
C LYS A 8 -19.13 -7.26 5.60
N GLY A 9 -17.84 -7.24 5.30
CA GLY A 9 -16.93 -6.09 5.44
C GLY A 9 -16.47 -5.43 4.14
N ASP A 10 -16.61 -6.07 2.96
CA ASP A 10 -16.00 -5.56 1.72
C ASP A 10 -16.85 -4.48 1.03
N LEU A 11 -16.17 -3.52 0.37
CA LEU A 11 -16.77 -2.51 -0.48
C LEU A 11 -17.16 -3.12 -1.84
N ALA A 12 -18.03 -2.44 -2.61
CA ALA A 12 -18.45 -2.92 -3.93
C ALA A 12 -17.27 -2.94 -4.91
N ARG A 13 -16.95 -4.10 -5.49
CA ARG A 13 -15.86 -4.29 -6.46
C ARG A 13 -16.25 -3.78 -7.84
N SER A 14 -15.84 -2.57 -8.17
CA SER A 14 -16.19 -1.90 -9.45
C SER A 14 -14.98 -1.55 -10.33
N LEU A 15 -13.77 -1.41 -9.74
CA LEU A 15 -12.59 -0.91 -10.42
C LEU A 15 -11.84 -2.00 -11.18
N GLY A 16 -11.40 -1.69 -12.41
CA GLY A 16 -10.48 -2.52 -13.20
C GLY A 16 -9.08 -1.92 -13.27
N PHE A 17 -8.20 -2.59 -14.04
CA PHE A 17 -6.82 -2.12 -14.27
C PHE A 17 -6.75 -0.68 -14.79
N LYS A 18 -7.59 -0.33 -15.78
CA LYS A 18 -7.59 1.03 -16.36
C LYS A 18 -7.96 2.09 -15.32
N ASP A 19 -9.00 1.81 -14.53
CA ASP A 19 -9.44 2.74 -13.48
C ASP A 19 -8.33 3.00 -12.46
N LEU A 20 -7.66 1.93 -12.01
CA LEU A 20 -6.53 2.04 -11.09
C LEU A 20 -5.35 2.79 -11.70
N PHE A 21 -5.02 2.50 -12.96
CA PHE A 21 -3.91 3.17 -13.64
C PHE A 21 -4.16 4.68 -13.72
N PHE A 22 -5.29 5.11 -14.29
CA PHE A 22 -5.55 6.53 -14.49
C PHE A 22 -5.77 7.29 -13.18
N LEU A 23 -6.47 6.70 -12.21
CA LEU A 23 -6.64 7.31 -10.90
C LEU A 23 -5.30 7.48 -10.17
N SER A 24 -4.44 6.48 -10.22
CA SER A 24 -3.14 6.50 -9.55
C SER A 24 -2.11 7.36 -10.30
N PHE A 25 -2.09 7.31 -11.63
CA PHE A 25 -1.23 8.15 -12.45
C PHE A 25 -1.60 9.63 -12.28
N GLY A 26 -2.90 9.95 -12.30
CA GLY A 26 -3.37 11.29 -11.97
C GLY A 26 -3.06 11.69 -10.52
N GLY A 27 -3.17 10.74 -9.57
CA GLY A 27 -2.78 10.96 -8.17
C GLY A 27 -1.29 11.26 -7.97
N MET A 28 -0.44 10.88 -8.92
CA MET A 28 0.96 11.28 -8.98
C MET A 28 1.13 12.77 -9.38
N SER A 29 0.09 13.39 -9.94
CA SER A 29 0.09 14.79 -10.41
C SER A 29 1.29 15.08 -11.30
N PRO A 30 1.38 14.47 -12.49
CA PRO A 30 2.63 14.36 -13.22
C PRO A 30 3.23 15.70 -13.62
N LEU A 31 2.43 16.63 -14.14
CA LEU A 31 2.92 17.97 -14.53
C LEU A 31 3.32 18.78 -13.29
N LEU A 32 2.45 18.82 -12.28
CA LEU A 32 2.70 19.57 -11.05
C LEU A 32 3.91 19.02 -10.29
N SER A 33 4.09 17.68 -10.27
CA SER A 33 5.27 17.04 -9.69
C SER A 33 6.57 17.46 -10.38
N ILE A 34 6.56 17.55 -11.71
CA ILE A 34 7.74 17.95 -12.47
C ILE A 34 8.02 19.44 -12.28
N LEU A 35 6.97 20.29 -12.29
CA LEU A 35 7.11 21.74 -12.06
C LEU A 35 7.65 22.06 -10.66
N THR A 36 7.42 21.19 -9.70
CA THR A 36 7.79 21.37 -8.30
C THR A 36 8.97 20.48 -7.92
N TYR A 37 8.78 19.20 -7.69
CA TYR A 37 9.85 18.27 -7.29
C TYR A 37 10.92 18.10 -8.37
N GLY A 38 10.52 18.10 -9.66
CA GLY A 38 11.45 18.08 -10.78
C GLY A 38 12.32 19.34 -10.84
N ALA A 39 11.73 20.52 -10.56
CA ALA A 39 12.48 21.77 -10.45
C ALA A 39 13.51 21.72 -9.33
N PHE A 40 13.15 21.21 -8.13
CA PHE A 40 14.10 20.99 -7.05
C PHE A 40 15.21 20.02 -7.43
N ALA A 41 14.88 18.92 -8.13
CA ALA A 41 15.89 17.99 -8.63
C ALA A 41 16.88 18.67 -9.58
N ILE A 42 16.40 19.54 -10.47
CA ILE A 42 17.26 20.33 -11.37
C ILE A 42 18.11 21.33 -10.59
N THR A 43 17.55 22.01 -9.59
CA THR A 43 18.28 22.98 -8.77
C THR A 43 19.40 22.32 -7.96
N LEU A 44 19.16 21.10 -7.42
CA LEU A 44 20.12 20.36 -6.60
C LEU A 44 21.17 19.62 -7.42
N ALA A 45 20.76 18.97 -8.51
CA ALA A 45 21.61 18.09 -9.32
C ALA A 45 22.02 18.68 -10.68
N GLY A 46 21.54 19.87 -11.02
CA GLY A 46 21.88 20.53 -12.28
C GLY A 46 21.56 19.66 -13.51
N TYR A 47 22.56 19.53 -14.40
CA TYR A 47 22.44 18.73 -15.61
C TYR A 47 22.42 17.21 -15.35
N ASP A 48 22.71 16.76 -14.13
CA ASP A 48 22.60 15.36 -13.73
C ASP A 48 21.25 15.00 -13.10
N ALA A 49 20.31 15.94 -13.01
CA ALA A 49 18.95 15.69 -12.53
C ALA A 49 18.23 14.51 -13.23
N PRO A 50 18.39 14.27 -14.56
CA PRO A 50 17.82 13.08 -15.19
C PRO A 50 18.34 11.76 -14.61
N LEU A 51 19.64 11.68 -14.24
CA LEU A 51 20.19 10.48 -13.57
C LEU A 51 19.60 10.28 -12.18
N VAL A 52 19.47 11.37 -11.42
CA VAL A 52 18.82 11.36 -10.10
C VAL A 52 17.37 10.88 -10.22
N MET A 53 16.66 11.29 -11.29
CA MET A 53 15.30 10.83 -11.56
C MET A 53 15.23 9.35 -11.90
N VAL A 54 16.17 8.84 -12.69
CA VAL A 54 16.27 7.38 -12.96
C VAL A 54 16.51 6.60 -11.68
N ILE A 55 17.46 7.05 -10.84
CA ILE A 55 17.75 6.42 -9.54
C ILE A 55 16.49 6.44 -8.67
N GLY A 56 15.86 7.59 -8.50
CA GLY A 56 14.62 7.73 -7.74
C GLY A 56 13.52 6.78 -8.22
N THR A 57 13.32 6.68 -9.54
CA THR A 57 12.35 5.75 -10.15
C THR A 57 12.68 4.29 -9.84
N LEU A 58 13.96 3.88 -9.94
CA LEU A 58 14.37 2.51 -9.62
C LEU A 58 14.15 2.17 -8.14
N LEU A 59 14.42 3.10 -7.23
CA LEU A 59 14.17 2.93 -5.79
C LEU A 59 12.68 2.79 -5.49
N VAL A 60 11.86 3.61 -6.14
CA VAL A 60 10.39 3.52 -6.04
C VAL A 60 9.90 2.19 -6.62
N LEU A 61 10.49 1.71 -7.72
CA LEU A 61 10.13 0.43 -8.33
C LEU A 61 10.41 -0.75 -7.38
N VAL A 62 11.51 -0.75 -6.65
CA VAL A 62 11.81 -1.78 -5.63
C VAL A 62 10.70 -1.82 -4.57
N ASN A 63 10.28 -0.67 -4.05
CA ASN A 63 9.17 -0.56 -3.11
C ASN A 63 7.83 -1.00 -3.75
N GLY A 64 7.58 -0.59 -4.99
CA GLY A 64 6.40 -0.99 -5.75
C GLY A 64 6.30 -2.50 -5.99
N LEU A 65 7.43 -3.16 -6.25
CA LEU A 65 7.49 -4.62 -6.37
C LEU A 65 7.15 -5.30 -5.03
N SER A 66 7.58 -4.77 -3.90
CA SER A 66 7.19 -5.26 -2.56
C SER A 66 5.68 -5.15 -2.35
N VAL A 67 5.08 -3.99 -2.67
CA VAL A 67 3.63 -3.78 -2.63
C VAL A 67 2.90 -4.74 -3.56
N THR A 68 3.43 -4.98 -4.76
CA THR A 68 2.89 -5.95 -5.73
C THR A 68 2.85 -7.38 -5.17
N ARG A 69 3.88 -7.80 -4.46
CA ARG A 69 3.93 -9.13 -3.80
C ARG A 69 2.93 -9.23 -2.65
N LEU A 70 2.79 -8.17 -1.86
CA LEU A 70 1.85 -8.10 -0.74
C LEU A 70 0.39 -8.06 -1.22
N SER A 71 0.06 -7.30 -2.27
CA SER A 71 -1.30 -7.18 -2.79
C SER A 71 -1.85 -8.49 -3.36
N ARG A 72 -0.99 -9.41 -3.81
CA ARG A 72 -1.39 -10.75 -4.24
C ARG A 72 -1.92 -11.61 -3.09
N ARG A 73 -1.50 -11.32 -1.85
CA ARG A 73 -1.88 -12.06 -0.63
C ARG A 73 -3.02 -11.37 0.12
N PHE A 74 -2.96 -10.05 0.18
CA PHE A 74 -3.87 -9.23 0.96
C PHE A 74 -4.66 -8.30 0.02
N SER A 75 -5.88 -8.69 -0.31
CA SER A 75 -6.72 -8.00 -1.29
C SER A 75 -7.87 -7.20 -0.69
N SER A 76 -7.90 -7.06 0.64
CA SER A 76 -8.89 -6.22 1.35
C SER A 76 -8.50 -4.73 1.32
N SER A 77 -9.45 -3.85 1.62
CA SER A 77 -9.20 -2.42 1.80
C SER A 77 -8.16 -2.14 2.89
N GLY A 78 -7.58 -0.94 2.90
CA GLY A 78 -6.63 -0.49 3.92
C GLY A 78 -5.15 -0.65 3.53
N GLY A 79 -4.80 -1.42 2.50
CA GLY A 79 -3.46 -1.50 1.91
C GLY A 79 -2.34 -1.69 2.92
N TYR A 80 -1.44 -0.69 3.08
CA TYR A 80 -0.27 -0.75 3.96
C TYR A 80 -0.61 -1.08 5.41
N TYR A 81 -1.71 -0.51 5.93
CA TYR A 81 -2.25 -0.89 7.24
C TYR A 81 -2.51 -2.40 7.31
N THR A 82 -3.27 -2.93 6.35
CA THR A 82 -3.62 -4.35 6.30
C THR A 82 -2.40 -5.25 6.18
N TYR A 83 -1.39 -4.84 5.40
CA TYR A 83 -0.15 -5.60 5.24
C TYR A 83 0.60 -5.72 6.56
N ALA A 84 0.78 -4.62 7.28
CA ALA A 84 1.47 -4.62 8.56
C ALA A 84 0.63 -5.31 9.66
N PHE A 85 -0.67 -5.08 9.68
CA PHE A 85 -1.60 -5.70 10.64
C PHE A 85 -1.58 -7.22 10.56
N GLN A 86 -1.65 -7.78 9.36
CA GLN A 86 -1.70 -9.23 9.15
C GLN A 86 -0.32 -9.90 9.14
N ALA A 87 0.71 -9.22 8.61
CA ALA A 87 2.03 -9.83 8.50
C ALA A 87 2.91 -9.62 9.73
N LEU A 88 2.77 -8.52 10.46
CA LEU A 88 3.62 -8.17 11.60
C LEU A 88 2.85 -8.29 12.92
N SER A 89 2.05 -7.28 13.26
CA SER A 89 1.18 -7.28 14.44
C SER A 89 0.11 -6.21 14.33
N ALA A 90 -0.94 -6.29 15.15
CA ALA A 90 -2.00 -5.29 15.22
C ALA A 90 -1.46 -3.90 15.62
N ARG A 91 -0.45 -3.86 16.51
CA ARG A 91 0.21 -2.62 16.96
C ARG A 91 0.95 -1.94 15.80
N ILE A 92 1.86 -2.66 15.12
CA ILE A 92 2.60 -2.13 13.97
C ILE A 92 1.64 -1.80 12.83
N GLY A 93 0.55 -2.57 12.67
CA GLY A 93 -0.54 -2.25 11.76
C GLY A 93 -1.16 -0.89 12.06
N PHE A 94 -1.49 -0.62 13.34
CA PHE A 94 -2.03 0.68 13.74
C PHE A 94 -1.06 1.81 13.40
N ASP A 95 0.21 1.71 13.80
CA ASP A 95 1.22 2.74 13.56
C ASP A 95 1.42 2.99 12.06
N THR A 96 1.41 1.91 11.25
CA THR A 96 1.47 2.00 9.78
C THR A 96 0.23 2.69 9.20
N GLY A 97 -0.96 2.35 9.68
CA GLY A 97 -2.22 2.99 9.26
C GLY A 97 -2.29 4.46 9.65
N TRP A 98 -1.88 4.79 10.88
CA TRP A 98 -1.77 6.15 11.40
C TRP A 98 -0.83 7.01 10.55
N MET A 99 0.35 6.48 10.23
CA MET A 99 1.29 7.15 9.35
C MET A 99 0.78 7.23 7.91
N TYR A 100 0.06 6.20 7.42
CA TYR A 100 -0.51 6.23 6.08
C TYR A 100 -1.58 7.31 5.92
N ILE A 101 -2.45 7.51 6.92
CA ILE A 101 -3.45 8.59 6.91
C ILE A 101 -2.74 9.94 6.83
N PHE A 102 -1.73 10.14 7.67
CA PHE A 102 -0.92 11.37 7.67
C PHE A 102 -0.26 11.62 6.31
N TYR A 103 0.47 10.64 5.80
CA TYR A 103 1.09 10.69 4.49
C TYR A 103 0.09 11.06 3.39
N SER A 104 -1.04 10.35 3.31
CA SER A 104 -2.01 10.55 2.24
C SER A 104 -2.67 11.92 2.30
N VAL A 105 -3.07 12.37 3.48
CA VAL A 105 -3.68 13.69 3.66
C VAL A 105 -2.69 14.80 3.30
N LEU A 106 -1.47 14.74 3.82
CA LEU A 106 -0.46 15.76 3.56
C LEU A 106 0.01 15.77 2.10
N TYR A 107 0.16 14.58 1.47
CA TYR A 107 0.52 14.48 0.07
C TYR A 107 -0.54 15.14 -0.82
N GLY A 108 -1.82 14.79 -0.63
CA GLY A 108 -2.90 15.40 -1.41
C GLY A 108 -2.98 16.91 -1.24
N ILE A 109 -2.81 17.42 -0.01
CA ILE A 109 -2.82 18.86 0.27
C ILE A 109 -1.58 19.56 -0.28
N ALA A 110 -0.41 18.92 -0.28
CA ALA A 110 0.81 19.49 -0.85
C ALA A 110 0.59 19.87 -2.32
N TYR A 111 0.00 18.96 -3.12
CA TYR A 111 -0.30 19.28 -4.52
C TYR A 111 -1.38 20.36 -4.67
N VAL A 112 -2.36 20.41 -3.80
CA VAL A 112 -3.33 21.53 -3.75
C VAL A 112 -2.59 22.86 -3.52
N MET A 113 -1.68 22.90 -2.55
CA MET A 113 -0.89 24.12 -2.26
C MET A 113 0.05 24.50 -3.41
N GLY A 114 0.68 23.51 -4.06
CA GLY A 114 1.49 23.72 -5.26
C GLY A 114 0.70 24.32 -6.41
N ALA A 115 -0.49 23.80 -6.68
CA ALA A 115 -1.37 24.37 -7.71
C ALA A 115 -1.88 25.76 -7.35
N VAL A 116 -2.25 26.01 -6.09
CA VAL A 116 -2.62 27.34 -5.59
C VAL A 116 -1.49 28.34 -5.82
N TYR A 117 -0.25 27.94 -5.54
CA TYR A 117 0.92 28.78 -5.79
C TYR A 117 1.10 29.10 -7.28
N ILE A 118 1.01 28.10 -8.16
CA ILE A 118 1.14 28.29 -9.61
C ILE A 118 0.02 29.16 -10.16
N LEU A 119 -1.24 28.95 -9.73
CA LEU A 119 -2.37 29.76 -10.16
C LEU A 119 -2.23 31.23 -9.72
N HIS A 120 -1.73 31.45 -8.52
CA HIS A 120 -1.42 32.80 -8.04
C HIS A 120 -0.33 33.46 -8.89
N LEU A 121 0.75 32.72 -9.18
CA LEU A 121 1.88 33.22 -9.96
C LEU A 121 1.50 33.55 -11.42
N VAL A 122 0.68 32.69 -12.04
CA VAL A 122 0.34 32.79 -13.48
C VAL A 122 -0.81 33.77 -13.73
N PHE A 123 -1.86 33.70 -12.90
CA PHE A 123 -3.11 34.45 -13.12
C PHE A 123 -3.32 35.59 -12.13
N GLY A 124 -2.49 35.72 -11.09
CA GLY A 124 -2.62 36.78 -10.08
C GLY A 124 -3.84 36.60 -9.15
N ILE A 125 -4.52 35.46 -9.18
CA ILE A 125 -5.72 35.21 -8.34
C ILE A 125 -5.33 34.96 -6.88
N SER A 126 -6.22 35.34 -5.95
CA SER A 126 -5.93 35.11 -4.54
C SER A 126 -5.85 33.61 -4.22
N GLY A 127 -4.98 33.24 -3.26
CA GLY A 127 -4.80 31.85 -2.86
C GLY A 127 -6.09 31.18 -2.37
N PHE A 128 -6.99 31.92 -1.72
CA PHE A 128 -8.28 31.39 -1.26
C PHE A 128 -9.24 31.09 -2.43
N ILE A 129 -9.23 31.91 -3.50
CA ILE A 129 -10.03 31.65 -4.70
C ILE A 129 -9.46 30.43 -5.43
N ALA A 130 -8.13 30.37 -5.62
CA ALA A 130 -7.47 29.23 -6.24
C ALA A 130 -7.74 27.92 -5.46
N LEU A 131 -7.70 27.98 -4.12
CA LEU A 131 -8.04 26.86 -3.26
C LEU A 131 -9.49 26.40 -3.47
N ALA A 132 -10.45 27.33 -3.53
CA ALA A 132 -11.86 27.00 -3.74
C ALA A 132 -12.10 26.33 -5.10
N ILE A 133 -11.44 26.81 -6.18
CA ILE A 133 -11.51 26.23 -7.52
C ILE A 133 -11.08 24.74 -7.52
N ILE A 134 -10.10 24.37 -6.71
CA ILE A 134 -9.59 23.00 -6.62
C ILE A 134 -10.40 22.15 -5.65
N VAL A 135 -10.64 22.64 -4.44
CA VAL A 135 -11.19 21.85 -3.34
C VAL A 135 -12.68 21.55 -3.53
N ILE A 136 -13.48 22.50 -4.06
CA ILE A 136 -14.92 22.29 -4.25
C ILE A 136 -15.20 21.10 -5.18
N PRO A 137 -14.65 21.03 -6.40
CA PRO A 137 -14.85 19.85 -7.26
C PRO A 137 -14.24 18.59 -6.66
N SER A 138 -13.09 18.68 -6.01
CA SER A 138 -12.43 17.51 -5.39
C SER A 138 -13.31 16.85 -4.31
N VAL A 139 -13.84 17.63 -3.39
CA VAL A 139 -14.76 17.15 -2.33
C VAL A 139 -16.03 16.58 -2.97
N THR A 140 -16.58 17.27 -3.96
CA THR A 140 -17.79 16.83 -4.67
C THR A 140 -17.58 15.45 -5.31
N PHE A 141 -16.51 15.26 -6.08
CA PHE A 141 -16.20 13.98 -6.70
C PHE A 141 -15.95 12.87 -5.67
N LEU A 142 -15.24 13.18 -4.58
CA LEU A 142 -14.93 12.18 -3.55
C LEU A 142 -16.20 11.68 -2.83
N ILE A 143 -17.18 12.59 -2.58
CA ILE A 143 -18.47 12.25 -1.97
C ILE A 143 -19.39 11.49 -2.95
N ILE A 144 -19.39 11.86 -4.24
CA ILE A 144 -20.18 11.15 -5.26
C ILE A 144 -19.67 9.71 -5.43
N GLY A 145 -18.37 9.49 -5.46
CA GLY A 145 -17.78 8.16 -5.40
C GLY A 145 -16.64 7.91 -6.40
N ILE A 146 -15.90 6.85 -6.12
CA ILE A 146 -14.64 6.52 -6.78
C ILE A 146 -14.78 6.23 -8.28
N ARG A 147 -15.93 5.74 -8.73
CA ARG A 147 -16.17 5.42 -10.15
C ARG A 147 -16.22 6.67 -11.03
N LEU A 148 -16.87 7.74 -10.56
CA LEU A 148 -16.87 9.01 -11.27
C LEU A 148 -15.47 9.64 -11.27
N SER A 149 -14.76 9.53 -10.15
CA SER A 149 -13.37 9.99 -10.03
C SER A 149 -12.44 9.27 -11.02
N SER A 150 -12.60 7.96 -11.24
CA SER A 150 -11.77 7.22 -12.21
C SER A 150 -12.08 7.59 -13.67
N THR A 151 -13.33 7.88 -13.99
CA THR A 151 -13.71 8.33 -15.32
C THR A 151 -13.15 9.72 -15.63
N TYR A 152 -13.24 10.65 -14.67
CA TYR A 152 -12.59 11.96 -14.78
C TYR A 152 -11.08 11.83 -14.97
N ALA A 153 -10.43 10.97 -14.16
CA ALA A 153 -8.99 10.72 -14.24
C ALA A 153 -8.54 10.22 -15.62
N LEU A 154 -9.34 9.38 -16.29
CA LEU A 154 -9.04 8.88 -17.64
C LEU A 154 -8.80 10.05 -18.63
N TYR A 155 -9.73 11.00 -18.69
CA TYR A 155 -9.66 12.11 -19.65
C TYR A 155 -8.61 13.15 -19.24
N ALA A 156 -8.54 13.49 -17.96
CA ALA A 156 -7.57 14.45 -17.44
C ALA A 156 -6.14 13.98 -17.66
N VAL A 157 -5.82 12.75 -17.26
CA VAL A 157 -4.47 12.16 -17.44
C VAL A 157 -4.10 12.01 -18.91
N ALA A 158 -5.04 11.64 -19.79
CA ALA A 158 -4.76 11.55 -21.23
C ALA A 158 -4.36 12.93 -21.81
N ALA A 159 -5.06 13.98 -21.39
CA ALA A 159 -4.73 15.35 -21.80
C ALA A 159 -3.36 15.79 -21.25
N GLU A 160 -3.06 15.47 -19.98
CA GLU A 160 -1.76 15.79 -19.37
C GLU A 160 -0.59 15.08 -20.05
N ILE A 161 -0.72 13.79 -20.34
CA ILE A 161 0.31 13.04 -21.09
C ILE A 161 0.53 13.69 -22.46
N ALA A 162 -0.52 14.12 -23.15
CA ALA A 162 -0.40 14.80 -24.43
C ALA A 162 0.38 16.15 -24.30
N ILE A 163 0.10 16.94 -23.25
CA ILE A 163 0.83 18.18 -22.96
C ILE A 163 2.31 17.86 -22.65
N MET A 164 2.60 16.85 -21.82
CA MET A 164 3.98 16.45 -21.49
C MET A 164 4.77 16.05 -22.74
N VAL A 165 4.17 15.20 -23.59
CA VAL A 165 4.81 14.76 -24.84
C VAL A 165 5.04 15.96 -25.78
N ALA A 166 4.06 16.87 -25.88
CA ALA A 166 4.20 18.08 -26.69
C ALA A 166 5.36 18.97 -26.19
N ILE A 167 5.51 19.15 -24.87
CA ILE A 167 6.62 19.92 -24.27
C ILE A 167 7.96 19.24 -24.58
N ILE A 168 8.07 17.92 -24.42
CA ILE A 168 9.30 17.17 -24.72
C ILE A 168 9.69 17.38 -26.18
N ILE A 169 8.77 17.15 -27.14
CA ILE A 169 9.02 17.30 -28.56
C ILE A 169 9.44 18.73 -28.87
N PHE A 170 8.71 19.72 -28.36
CA PHE A 170 8.97 21.13 -28.63
C PHE A 170 10.31 21.60 -28.04
N SER A 171 10.72 21.09 -26.89
CA SER A 171 12.05 21.33 -26.31
C SER A 171 13.17 20.92 -27.29
N PHE A 172 13.06 19.76 -27.92
CA PHE A 172 14.03 19.30 -28.93
C PHE A 172 13.96 20.11 -30.22
N VAL A 173 12.80 20.64 -30.60
CA VAL A 173 12.68 21.58 -31.73
C VAL A 173 13.40 22.88 -31.43
N VAL A 174 13.27 23.44 -30.22
CA VAL A 174 13.95 24.65 -29.78
C VAL A 174 15.46 24.47 -29.78
N THR A 175 15.96 23.35 -29.29
CA THR A 175 17.39 23.03 -29.24
C THR A 175 17.95 22.48 -30.58
N LYS A 176 17.15 22.49 -31.65
CA LYS A 176 17.52 21.97 -32.98
C LYS A 176 18.02 20.51 -32.95
N GLY A 177 17.48 19.70 -32.06
CA GLY A 177 17.87 18.30 -31.87
C GLY A 177 19.20 18.10 -31.11
N ALA A 178 19.79 19.18 -30.57
CA ALA A 178 20.97 19.01 -29.72
C ALA A 178 20.64 18.21 -28.47
N ALA A 179 21.57 17.35 -28.06
CA ALA A 179 21.44 16.48 -26.90
C ALA A 179 22.75 16.48 -26.11
N TYR A 180 22.67 16.16 -24.83
CA TYR A 180 23.85 15.95 -23.96
C TYR A 180 23.73 14.63 -23.23
N PHE A 181 24.83 14.17 -22.65
CA PHE A 181 24.86 13.00 -21.79
C PHE A 181 25.15 13.44 -20.35
N PRO A 182 24.23 13.19 -19.38
CA PRO A 182 24.48 13.49 -17.98
C PRO A 182 25.76 12.81 -17.47
N ASN A 183 26.63 13.56 -16.78
CA ASN A 183 27.92 13.07 -16.34
C ASN A 183 28.33 13.68 -14.98
N PRO A 184 28.17 12.95 -13.84
CA PRO A 184 28.50 13.44 -12.51
C PRO A 184 29.99 13.81 -12.29
N ARG A 185 30.88 13.38 -13.20
CA ARG A 185 32.29 13.80 -13.16
C ARG A 185 32.50 15.21 -13.66
N VAL A 186 31.58 15.71 -14.49
CA VAL A 186 31.63 17.08 -15.05
C VAL A 186 30.89 18.04 -14.13
N TYR A 187 29.83 17.59 -13.49
CA TYR A 187 28.97 18.38 -12.60
C TYR A 187 28.92 17.71 -11.20
N PRO A 188 29.90 17.97 -10.31
CA PRO A 188 29.94 17.32 -9.02
C PRO A 188 28.75 17.71 -8.14
N ILE A 189 28.02 16.71 -7.67
CA ILE A 189 26.88 16.86 -6.75
C ILE A 189 27.37 16.57 -5.33
N THR A 190 26.98 17.40 -4.35
CA THR A 190 27.27 17.09 -2.94
C THR A 190 26.44 15.89 -2.48
N PRO A 191 26.91 15.08 -1.52
CA PRO A 191 26.11 13.97 -0.99
C PRO A 191 24.75 14.43 -0.45
N ALA A 192 24.67 15.60 0.19
CA ALA A 192 23.42 16.18 0.69
C ALA A 192 22.43 16.46 -0.44
N ASP A 193 22.87 17.14 -1.50
CA ASP A 193 22.05 17.48 -2.66
C ASP A 193 21.62 16.23 -3.43
N LEU A 194 22.50 15.21 -3.52
CA LEU A 194 22.18 13.94 -4.14
C LEU A 194 21.02 13.24 -3.41
N PHE A 195 21.08 13.09 -2.07
CA PHE A 195 20.04 12.42 -1.30
C PHE A 195 18.73 13.21 -1.26
N LEU A 196 18.78 14.54 -1.14
CA LEU A 196 17.59 15.38 -1.26
C LEU A 196 17.01 15.33 -2.67
N GLY A 197 17.84 15.37 -3.69
CA GLY A 197 17.43 15.21 -5.08
C GLY A 197 16.74 13.87 -5.32
N ILE A 198 17.28 12.78 -4.79
CA ILE A 198 16.64 11.45 -4.84
C ILE A 198 15.31 11.44 -4.10
N LEU A 199 15.21 12.06 -2.92
CA LEU A 199 13.95 12.15 -2.18
C LEU A 199 12.85 12.82 -3.00
N PHE A 200 13.16 13.98 -3.61
CA PHE A 200 12.22 14.67 -4.48
C PHE A 200 11.90 13.88 -5.75
N ALA A 201 12.91 13.26 -6.38
CA ALA A 201 12.72 12.40 -7.54
C ALA A 201 11.84 11.18 -7.23
N MET A 202 11.99 10.57 -6.05
CA MET A 202 11.12 9.49 -5.58
C MET A 202 9.68 9.97 -5.36
N GLY A 203 9.48 11.23 -4.98
CA GLY A 203 8.16 11.83 -4.78
C GLY A 203 7.31 11.85 -6.05
N ILE A 204 7.93 11.93 -7.24
CA ILE A 204 7.22 12.04 -8.52
C ILE A 204 6.44 10.75 -8.87
N PRO A 205 7.02 9.55 -8.99
CA PRO A 205 6.27 8.34 -9.39
C PRO A 205 5.54 7.66 -8.22
N THR A 206 5.21 8.38 -7.13
CA THR A 206 4.65 7.81 -5.90
C THR A 206 3.12 7.68 -5.89
N GLY A 207 2.43 8.14 -6.93
CA GLY A 207 0.96 8.01 -7.03
C GLY A 207 0.43 6.59 -6.81
N TYR A 208 1.23 5.56 -7.10
CA TYR A 208 0.88 4.15 -6.84
C TYR A 208 0.59 3.86 -5.36
N GLY A 209 1.06 4.68 -4.44
CA GLY A 209 0.78 4.54 -3.01
C GLY A 209 -0.70 4.60 -2.67
N SER A 210 -1.53 5.21 -3.51
CA SER A 210 -2.98 5.27 -3.36
C SER A 210 -3.72 3.98 -3.79
N ILE A 211 -3.08 3.09 -4.58
CA ILE A 211 -3.72 1.89 -5.14
C ILE A 211 -4.01 0.84 -4.06
N ALA A 212 -3.04 0.58 -3.21
CA ALA A 212 -3.12 -0.51 -2.23
C ALA A 212 -4.34 -0.38 -1.29
N PRO A 213 -4.69 0.78 -0.71
CA PRO A 213 -5.85 0.93 0.16
C PRO A 213 -7.20 0.73 -0.52
N VAL A 214 -7.30 1.00 -1.82
CA VAL A 214 -8.55 0.81 -2.60
C VAL A 214 -8.70 -0.59 -3.17
N SER A 215 -7.78 -1.52 -2.88
CA SER A 215 -7.79 -2.89 -3.40
C SER A 215 -9.08 -3.66 -3.11
N GLY A 216 -9.81 -3.33 -2.04
CA GLY A 216 -11.13 -3.91 -1.72
C GLY A 216 -12.24 -3.56 -2.73
N GLU A 217 -12.05 -2.50 -3.54
CA GLU A 217 -13.00 -2.08 -4.60
C GLU A 217 -12.60 -2.59 -6.00
N VAL A 218 -11.51 -3.37 -6.11
CA VAL A 218 -10.96 -3.88 -7.37
C VAL A 218 -11.57 -5.23 -7.73
N LYS A 219 -11.97 -5.41 -8.99
CA LYS A 219 -12.57 -6.67 -9.50
C LYS A 219 -11.60 -7.84 -9.37
N ASN A 220 -10.36 -7.67 -9.84
CA ASN A 220 -9.32 -8.70 -9.80
C ASN A 220 -8.08 -8.20 -9.02
N PRO A 221 -8.19 -8.02 -7.68
CA PRO A 221 -7.16 -7.31 -6.92
C PRO A 221 -5.79 -8.00 -6.97
N LYS A 222 -5.74 -9.33 -6.95
CA LYS A 222 -4.49 -10.12 -7.01
C LYS A 222 -3.68 -9.88 -8.28
N LYS A 223 -4.33 -9.52 -9.39
CA LYS A 223 -3.70 -9.28 -10.70
C LYS A 223 -3.55 -7.79 -10.98
N ASP A 224 -4.65 -7.04 -10.83
CA ASP A 224 -4.73 -5.67 -11.36
C ASP A 224 -4.02 -4.66 -10.47
N VAL A 225 -4.01 -4.85 -9.13
CA VAL A 225 -3.30 -3.96 -8.20
C VAL A 225 -1.81 -3.96 -8.50
N GLY A 226 -1.16 -5.13 -8.50
CA GLY A 226 0.28 -5.23 -8.75
C GLY A 226 0.68 -4.76 -10.15
N ARG A 227 -0.13 -5.07 -11.17
CA ARG A 227 0.10 -4.59 -12.54
C ARG A 227 0.01 -3.08 -12.62
N SER A 228 -0.99 -2.46 -11.99
CA SER A 228 -1.16 -1.01 -11.97
C SER A 228 -0.01 -0.31 -11.25
N VAL A 229 0.44 -0.83 -10.10
CA VAL A 229 1.59 -0.31 -9.36
C VAL A 229 2.82 -0.21 -10.25
N VAL A 230 3.23 -1.32 -10.89
CA VAL A 230 4.42 -1.34 -11.74
C VAL A 230 4.27 -0.43 -12.96
N THR A 231 3.10 -0.47 -13.62
CA THR A 231 2.87 0.34 -14.83
C THR A 231 2.87 1.83 -14.52
N VAL A 232 2.26 2.27 -13.41
CA VAL A 232 2.26 3.69 -12.98
C VAL A 232 3.67 4.16 -12.70
N ILE A 233 4.46 3.39 -11.95
CA ILE A 233 5.84 3.77 -11.62
C ILE A 233 6.69 3.90 -12.89
N LEU A 234 6.63 2.91 -13.77
CA LEU A 234 7.44 2.92 -15.00
C LEU A 234 7.01 4.04 -15.95
N THR A 235 5.71 4.18 -16.23
CA THR A 235 5.21 5.23 -17.12
C THR A 235 5.51 6.61 -16.56
N GLY A 236 5.21 6.83 -15.26
CA GLY A 236 5.47 8.12 -14.60
C GLY A 236 6.95 8.43 -14.49
N GLY A 237 7.76 7.47 -14.10
CA GLY A 237 9.21 7.65 -13.99
C GLY A 237 9.89 7.92 -15.33
N ILE A 238 9.50 7.22 -16.40
CA ILE A 238 10.04 7.45 -17.77
C ILE A 238 9.63 8.84 -18.26
N LEU A 239 8.34 9.20 -18.17
CA LEU A 239 7.88 10.50 -18.61
C LEU A 239 8.53 11.63 -17.81
N ALA A 240 8.65 11.51 -16.50
CA ALA A 240 9.32 12.48 -15.65
C ALA A 240 10.81 12.61 -16.01
N THR A 241 11.51 11.49 -16.22
CA THR A 241 12.92 11.51 -16.65
C THR A 241 13.09 12.24 -17.98
N LEU A 242 12.23 11.94 -18.96
CA LEU A 242 12.27 12.62 -20.27
C LEU A 242 11.97 14.11 -20.18
N MET A 243 11.00 14.51 -19.35
CA MET A 243 10.68 15.92 -19.12
C MET A 243 11.82 16.65 -18.42
N ILE A 244 12.38 16.10 -17.36
CA ILE A 244 13.53 16.67 -16.64
C ILE A 244 14.74 16.77 -17.57
N TYR A 245 14.99 15.73 -18.39
CA TYR A 245 16.03 15.76 -19.40
C TYR A 245 15.79 16.87 -20.44
N ALA A 246 14.56 17.01 -20.94
CA ALA A 246 14.21 18.03 -21.92
C ALA A 246 14.45 19.44 -21.38
N PHE A 247 14.10 19.72 -20.12
CA PHE A 247 14.36 21.01 -19.48
C PHE A 247 15.85 21.23 -19.20
N ALA A 248 16.55 20.23 -18.65
CA ALA A 248 18.00 20.34 -18.41
C ALA A 248 18.78 20.56 -19.71
N ASN A 249 18.41 19.86 -20.79
CA ASN A 249 18.98 20.06 -22.13
C ASN A 249 18.69 21.47 -22.67
N LEU A 250 17.46 21.93 -22.51
CA LEU A 250 17.10 23.29 -22.94
C LEU A 250 17.94 24.35 -22.22
N ILE A 251 18.05 24.24 -20.88
CA ILE A 251 18.88 25.14 -20.06
C ILE A 251 20.33 25.16 -20.55
N LEU A 252 20.91 23.98 -20.81
CA LEU A 252 22.28 23.82 -21.26
C LEU A 252 22.50 24.44 -22.64
N GLN A 253 21.63 24.13 -23.60
CA GLN A 253 21.80 24.55 -25.01
C GLN A 253 21.47 26.03 -25.27
N THR A 254 20.63 26.61 -24.42
CA THR A 254 20.26 28.03 -24.51
C THR A 254 21.07 28.93 -23.59
N HIS A 255 22.00 28.35 -22.81
CA HIS A 255 22.82 29.05 -21.81
C HIS A 255 21.99 29.87 -20.80
N LEU A 256 20.82 29.34 -20.42
CA LEU A 256 19.94 29.98 -19.46
C LEU A 256 20.58 30.03 -18.08
N ILE A 257 20.66 31.24 -17.52
CA ILE A 257 21.03 31.42 -16.12
C ILE A 257 19.76 31.31 -15.28
N ILE A 258 19.62 30.22 -14.54
CA ILE A 258 18.53 30.08 -13.58
C ILE A 258 18.96 30.83 -12.30
N PRO A 259 18.21 31.88 -11.88
CA PRO A 259 18.50 32.52 -10.60
C PRO A 259 18.39 31.49 -9.48
N VAL A 260 19.37 31.44 -8.58
CA VAL A 260 19.38 30.55 -7.40
C VAL A 260 18.14 30.78 -6.50
N THR A 261 17.53 31.96 -6.62
CA THR A 261 16.29 32.34 -5.91
C THR A 261 15.02 31.85 -6.60
N ASP A 262 15.10 31.38 -7.85
CA ASP A 262 13.93 30.88 -8.56
C ASP A 262 13.64 29.44 -8.16
N LYS A 263 12.61 29.27 -7.38
CA LYS A 263 12.20 27.96 -6.84
C LYS A 263 11.36 27.12 -7.83
N LEU A 264 10.88 27.74 -8.92
CA LEU A 264 10.13 27.08 -9.99
C LEU A 264 10.62 27.49 -11.37
N PRO A 265 11.89 27.23 -11.70
CA PRO A 265 12.52 27.71 -12.94
C PRO A 265 11.82 27.22 -14.20
N ILE A 266 11.17 26.05 -14.15
CA ILE A 266 10.49 25.43 -15.30
C ILE A 266 9.38 26.35 -15.86
N ILE A 267 8.62 27.03 -14.99
CA ILE A 267 7.55 27.94 -15.41
C ILE A 267 8.13 29.17 -16.14
N GLY A 268 9.21 29.72 -15.62
CA GLY A 268 9.94 30.81 -16.27
C GLY A 268 10.47 30.42 -17.64
N ILE A 269 11.06 29.23 -17.74
CA ILE A 269 11.56 28.67 -19.01
C ILE A 269 10.44 28.53 -20.04
N LEU A 270 9.29 27.97 -19.64
CA LEU A 270 8.15 27.84 -20.55
C LEU A 270 7.69 29.18 -21.10
N ARG A 271 7.66 30.22 -20.27
CA ARG A 271 7.22 31.54 -20.68
C ARG A 271 8.21 32.27 -21.61
N ASN A 272 9.50 32.24 -21.27
CA ASN A 272 10.50 33.13 -21.84
C ASN A 272 11.30 32.47 -22.96
N ASP A 273 11.52 31.15 -22.91
CA ASP A 273 12.55 30.47 -23.70
C ASP A 273 11.96 29.49 -24.74
N PHE A 274 10.67 29.27 -24.71
CA PHE A 274 9.93 28.49 -25.72
C PHE A 274 9.47 29.35 -26.91
N ARG A 275 10.22 30.40 -27.26
CA ARG A 275 9.90 31.32 -28.35
C ARG A 275 8.46 31.86 -28.27
N SER A 276 7.86 32.21 -29.39
CA SER A 276 6.48 32.73 -29.47
C SER A 276 5.39 31.72 -29.02
N TYR A 277 5.70 30.42 -28.99
CA TYR A 277 4.76 29.38 -28.56
C TYR A 277 4.79 29.11 -27.06
N GLY A 278 5.77 29.64 -26.33
CA GLY A 278 5.93 29.40 -24.89
C GLY A 278 4.73 29.85 -24.08
N ILE A 279 4.09 30.93 -24.47
CA ILE A 279 2.90 31.45 -23.79
C ILE A 279 1.73 30.44 -23.78
N TYR A 280 1.56 29.65 -24.84
CA TYR A 280 0.52 28.61 -24.87
C TYR A 280 0.83 27.46 -23.92
N PHE A 281 2.08 26.99 -23.86
CA PHE A 281 2.51 25.97 -22.90
C PHE A 281 2.41 26.48 -21.47
N TYR A 282 2.78 27.74 -21.22
CA TYR A 282 2.70 28.39 -19.92
C TYR A 282 1.26 28.33 -19.35
N TYR A 283 0.26 28.76 -20.14
CA TYR A 283 -1.14 28.71 -19.72
C TYR A 283 -1.70 27.27 -19.68
N ALA A 284 -1.35 26.43 -20.66
CA ALA A 284 -1.81 25.05 -20.70
C ALA A 284 -1.35 24.28 -19.45
N VAL A 285 -0.10 24.42 -19.06
CA VAL A 285 0.48 23.80 -17.87
C VAL A 285 -0.17 24.35 -16.60
N ALA A 286 -0.37 25.68 -16.50
CA ALA A 286 -1.01 26.29 -15.35
C ALA A 286 -2.47 25.80 -15.16
N ILE A 287 -3.21 25.60 -16.26
CA ILE A 287 -4.56 25.01 -16.20
C ILE A 287 -4.49 23.53 -15.83
N ALA A 288 -3.54 22.78 -16.37
CA ALA A 288 -3.38 21.36 -16.08
C ALA A 288 -3.04 21.11 -14.59
N THR A 289 -2.36 22.05 -13.90
CA THR A 289 -2.11 21.93 -12.46
C THR A 289 -3.38 21.91 -11.61
N ILE A 290 -4.50 22.46 -12.10
CA ILE A 290 -5.80 22.36 -11.44
C ILE A 290 -6.25 20.89 -11.43
N ASN A 291 -6.17 20.21 -12.60
CA ASN A 291 -6.50 18.80 -12.73
C ASN A 291 -5.59 17.94 -11.85
N ASP A 292 -4.29 18.19 -11.89
CA ASP A 292 -3.29 17.52 -11.07
C ASP A 292 -3.65 17.58 -9.57
N ALA A 293 -3.98 18.76 -9.07
CA ALA A 293 -4.36 18.96 -7.67
C ALA A 293 -5.69 18.25 -7.32
N ILE A 294 -6.69 18.31 -8.21
CA ILE A 294 -7.95 17.59 -8.04
C ILE A 294 -7.68 16.08 -7.99
N LEU A 295 -6.88 15.53 -8.90
CA LEU A 295 -6.57 14.12 -8.97
C LEU A 295 -5.75 13.63 -7.78
N ALA A 296 -4.79 14.41 -7.29
CA ALA A 296 -4.06 14.12 -6.06
C ALA A 296 -5.01 14.06 -4.85
N PHE A 297 -5.87 15.06 -4.71
CA PHE A 297 -6.87 15.09 -3.65
C PHE A 297 -7.79 13.86 -3.71
N LEU A 298 -8.30 13.52 -4.89
CA LEU A 298 -9.20 12.37 -5.09
C LEU A 298 -8.51 11.03 -4.78
N SER A 299 -7.32 10.84 -5.33
CA SER A 299 -6.59 9.58 -5.22
C SER A 299 -6.18 9.30 -3.77
N PHE A 300 -5.53 10.26 -3.13
CA PHE A 300 -5.04 10.10 -1.77
C PHE A 300 -6.13 10.29 -0.72
N GLY A 301 -7.13 11.13 -0.95
CA GLY A 301 -8.32 11.23 -0.11
C GLY A 301 -9.15 9.94 -0.12
N SER A 302 -9.30 9.32 -1.31
CA SER A 302 -9.89 7.98 -1.41
C SER A 302 -9.10 6.97 -0.59
N ALA A 303 -7.79 6.93 -0.75
CA ALA A 303 -6.92 5.97 -0.09
C ALA A 303 -6.90 6.14 1.44
N ALA A 304 -6.81 7.39 1.95
CA ALA A 304 -6.89 7.70 3.37
C ALA A 304 -8.22 7.26 3.98
N SER A 305 -9.34 7.58 3.33
CA SER A 305 -10.67 7.21 3.82
C SER A 305 -10.89 5.70 3.87
N ARG A 306 -10.33 4.91 2.91
CA ARG A 306 -10.40 3.44 2.93
C ARG A 306 -9.51 2.84 4.02
N THR A 307 -8.39 3.48 4.32
CA THR A 307 -7.54 3.08 5.46
C THR A 307 -8.26 3.33 6.78
N ILE A 308 -8.84 4.52 6.99
CA ILE A 308 -9.64 4.86 8.16
C ILE A 308 -10.81 3.88 8.32
N PHE A 309 -11.54 3.61 7.23
CA PHE A 309 -12.64 2.66 7.20
C PHE A 309 -12.20 1.26 7.64
N ARG A 310 -11.09 0.75 7.08
CA ARG A 310 -10.57 -0.58 7.45
C ARG A 310 -10.14 -0.62 8.90
N MET A 311 -9.44 0.39 9.39
CA MET A 311 -9.07 0.51 10.81
C MET A 311 -10.31 0.58 11.72
N GLY A 312 -11.42 1.16 11.24
CA GLY A 312 -12.71 1.16 11.95
C GLY A 312 -13.36 -0.21 12.01
N ILE A 313 -13.32 -1.00 10.92
CA ILE A 313 -13.80 -2.40 10.89
C ILE A 313 -12.99 -3.26 11.86
N ASP A 314 -11.66 -3.16 11.80
CA ASP A 314 -10.75 -3.94 12.66
C ASP A 314 -10.67 -3.38 14.09
N ARG A 315 -11.53 -2.37 14.42
CA ARG A 315 -11.58 -1.69 15.72
C ARG A 315 -10.24 -1.09 16.17
N SER A 316 -9.30 -0.94 15.25
CA SER A 316 -8.07 -0.18 15.48
C SER A 316 -8.33 1.31 15.59
N PHE A 317 -9.43 1.79 14.99
CA PHE A 317 -9.98 3.14 15.10
C PHE A 317 -11.43 3.08 15.61
N PRO A 318 -12.08 4.20 16.02
CA PRO A 318 -13.46 4.17 16.46
C PRO A 318 -14.37 3.47 15.46
N SER A 319 -15.18 2.51 15.92
CA SER A 319 -15.95 1.58 15.07
C SER A 319 -16.97 2.27 14.14
N PHE A 320 -17.40 3.50 14.47
CA PHE A 320 -18.32 4.25 13.61
C PHE A 320 -17.70 4.59 12.24
N PHE A 321 -16.36 4.66 12.12
CA PHE A 321 -15.67 4.82 10.83
C PHE A 321 -15.78 3.58 9.94
N GLY A 322 -16.02 2.39 10.50
CA GLY A 322 -16.23 1.15 9.77
C GLY A 322 -17.65 0.97 9.22
N LYS A 323 -18.53 1.98 9.35
CA LYS A 323 -19.89 1.92 8.80
C LYS A 323 -19.93 2.33 7.33
N LYS A 324 -20.84 1.68 6.57
CA LYS A 324 -21.14 1.99 5.17
C LYS A 324 -22.47 2.74 5.06
N ASP A 325 -22.59 3.58 4.05
CA ASP A 325 -23.88 4.18 3.66
C ASP A 325 -24.73 3.22 2.80
N HIS A 326 -25.92 3.65 2.38
CA HIS A 326 -26.81 2.90 1.49
C HIS A 326 -26.21 2.61 0.10
N ARG A 327 -25.16 3.32 -0.31
CA ARG A 327 -24.41 3.12 -1.55
C ARG A 327 -23.19 2.18 -1.38
N ASN A 328 -23.06 1.52 -0.21
CA ASN A 328 -21.90 0.73 0.18
C ASN A 328 -20.58 1.52 0.20
N MET A 329 -20.63 2.84 0.49
CA MET A 329 -19.48 3.71 0.60
C MET A 329 -19.16 4.02 2.07
N PRO A 330 -17.89 4.22 2.42
CA PRO A 330 -17.47 4.59 3.79
C PRO A 330 -17.64 6.10 4.02
N LEU A 331 -18.87 6.62 3.97
CA LEU A 331 -19.16 8.05 3.94
C LEU A 331 -18.57 8.82 5.12
N ILE A 332 -18.64 8.26 6.34
CA ILE A 332 -18.11 8.93 7.55
C ILE A 332 -16.59 9.10 7.44
N ALA A 333 -15.87 8.07 6.97
CA ALA A 333 -14.44 8.14 6.76
C ALA A 333 -14.07 9.12 5.64
N ILE A 334 -14.87 9.19 4.57
CA ILE A 334 -14.72 10.18 3.48
C ILE A 334 -14.88 11.60 4.03
N LEU A 335 -15.96 11.89 4.76
CA LEU A 335 -16.22 13.22 5.30
C LEU A 335 -15.14 13.67 6.29
N PHE A 336 -14.66 12.78 7.14
CA PHE A 336 -13.55 13.06 8.05
C PHE A 336 -12.26 13.40 7.29
N THR A 337 -11.96 12.64 6.25
CA THR A 337 -10.80 12.91 5.38
C THR A 337 -10.96 14.25 4.64
N CYS A 338 -12.12 14.52 4.07
CA CYS A 338 -12.43 15.80 3.43
C CYS A 338 -12.26 16.97 4.39
N LEU A 339 -12.77 16.84 5.62
CA LEU A 339 -12.63 17.88 6.63
C LEU A 339 -11.17 18.24 6.89
N ALA A 340 -10.31 17.23 7.07
CA ALA A 340 -8.88 17.45 7.24
C ALA A 340 -8.24 18.10 6.00
N MET A 341 -8.58 17.59 4.81
CA MET A 341 -8.01 18.08 3.54
C MET A 341 -8.55 19.46 3.11
N VAL A 342 -9.60 19.97 3.72
CA VAL A 342 -10.11 21.33 3.52
C VAL A 342 -9.56 22.28 4.59
N LEU A 343 -9.60 21.89 5.86
CA LEU A 343 -9.21 22.78 6.96
C LEU A 343 -7.71 23.07 6.98
N LEU A 344 -6.87 22.05 6.74
CA LEU A 344 -5.42 22.23 6.79
C LEU A 344 -4.90 23.24 5.75
N PRO A 345 -5.27 23.19 4.45
CA PRO A 345 -4.79 24.18 3.49
C PRO A 345 -5.35 25.59 3.76
N LEU A 346 -6.58 25.71 4.29
CA LEU A 346 -7.13 27.00 4.73
C LEU A 346 -6.29 27.61 5.86
N LEU A 347 -5.92 26.80 6.86
CA LEU A 347 -5.06 27.26 7.97
C LEU A 347 -3.67 27.64 7.45
N ILE A 348 -3.09 26.84 6.55
CA ILE A 348 -1.78 27.13 5.98
C ILE A 348 -1.81 28.45 5.21
N LEU A 349 -2.80 28.69 4.33
CA LEU A 349 -2.93 29.94 3.59
C LEU A 349 -3.14 31.17 4.47
N LYS A 350 -3.72 30.98 5.66
CA LYS A 350 -3.91 32.08 6.62
C LYS A 350 -2.60 32.53 7.27
N TYR A 351 -1.67 31.61 7.53
CA TYR A 351 -0.47 31.88 8.33
C TYR A 351 0.83 31.78 7.54
N VAL A 352 0.81 31.10 6.39
CA VAL A 352 1.99 30.81 5.59
C VAL A 352 1.65 30.96 4.10
N SER A 353 2.64 31.19 3.24
CA SER A 353 2.42 31.23 1.79
C SER A 353 2.08 29.85 1.22
N ALA A 354 1.40 29.81 0.07
CA ALA A 354 1.10 28.57 -0.64
C ALA A 354 2.38 27.79 -1.02
N GLU A 355 3.43 28.51 -1.43
CA GLU A 355 4.74 27.96 -1.77
C GLU A 355 5.38 27.27 -0.54
N THR A 356 5.49 27.98 0.57
CA THR A 356 6.05 27.43 1.81
C THR A 356 5.22 26.25 2.32
N GLY A 357 3.90 26.35 2.22
CA GLY A 357 2.98 25.25 2.55
C GLY A 357 3.23 24.01 1.71
N PHE A 358 3.45 24.17 0.39
CA PHE A 358 3.82 23.07 -0.49
C PHE A 358 5.12 22.37 -0.05
N ILE A 359 6.18 23.17 0.23
CA ILE A 359 7.49 22.64 0.63
C ILE A 359 7.39 21.88 1.96
N ILE A 360 6.72 22.46 2.97
CA ILE A 360 6.52 21.83 4.28
C ILE A 360 5.79 20.50 4.14
N LEU A 361 4.61 20.53 3.53
CA LEU A 361 3.74 19.37 3.41
C LEU A 361 4.37 18.29 2.51
N GLY A 362 5.00 18.69 1.41
CA GLY A 362 5.70 17.80 0.49
C GLY A 362 6.84 17.06 1.18
N THR A 363 7.70 17.77 1.93
CA THR A 363 8.82 17.15 2.65
C THR A 363 8.33 16.18 3.74
N ILE A 364 7.39 16.60 4.58
CA ILE A 364 6.86 15.78 5.66
C ILE A 364 6.14 14.54 5.09
N SER A 365 5.34 14.71 4.03
CA SER A 365 4.66 13.58 3.39
C SER A 365 5.64 12.60 2.75
N ALA A 366 6.73 13.07 2.14
CA ALA A 366 7.75 12.21 1.57
C ALA A 366 8.43 11.33 2.63
N LEU A 367 8.75 11.88 3.81
CA LEU A 367 9.26 11.10 4.95
C LEU A 367 8.24 10.08 5.43
N GLY A 368 6.95 10.47 5.53
CA GLY A 368 5.85 9.55 5.85
C GLY A 368 5.70 8.42 4.84
N GLY A 369 5.85 8.74 3.55
CA GLY A 369 5.86 7.76 2.46
C GLY A 369 6.97 6.72 2.60
N LEU A 370 8.19 7.15 2.93
CA LEU A 370 9.30 6.22 3.17
C LEU A 370 9.03 5.31 4.38
N PHE A 371 8.46 5.84 5.47
CA PHE A 371 8.08 5.04 6.64
C PHE A 371 7.11 3.91 6.29
N ILE A 372 6.03 4.20 5.54
CA ILE A 372 5.05 3.17 5.16
C ILE A 372 5.65 2.12 4.22
N HIS A 373 6.58 2.51 3.36
CA HIS A 373 7.29 1.55 2.49
C HIS A 373 8.25 0.67 3.29
N ILE A 374 8.93 1.21 4.29
CA ILE A 374 9.75 0.43 5.23
C ILE A 374 8.87 -0.60 5.94
N SER A 375 7.70 -0.20 6.46
CA SER A 375 6.75 -1.11 7.11
C SER A 375 6.25 -2.20 6.17
N ALA A 376 5.92 -1.86 4.91
CA ALA A 376 5.54 -2.84 3.89
C ALA A 376 6.68 -3.82 3.59
N ASN A 377 7.91 -3.34 3.46
CA ASN A 377 9.07 -4.19 3.28
C ASN A 377 9.30 -5.13 4.47
N PHE A 378 9.18 -4.66 5.72
CA PHE A 378 9.23 -5.53 6.91
C PHE A 378 8.13 -6.60 6.89
N SER A 379 6.93 -6.26 6.44
CA SER A 379 5.84 -7.22 6.25
C SER A 379 6.23 -8.32 5.26
N LEU A 380 6.82 -7.93 4.13
CA LEU A 380 7.27 -8.88 3.11
C LEU A 380 8.52 -9.68 3.56
N ILE A 381 9.45 -9.09 4.33
CA ILE A 381 10.59 -9.78 4.95
C ILE A 381 10.09 -10.95 5.79
N ARG A 382 9.12 -10.71 6.68
CA ARG A 382 8.58 -11.77 7.55
C ARG A 382 7.94 -12.90 6.75
N ILE A 383 7.19 -12.57 5.70
CA ILE A 383 6.56 -13.54 4.81
C ILE A 383 7.62 -14.30 4.00
N GLY A 384 8.56 -13.57 3.40
CA GLY A 384 9.63 -14.14 2.57
C GLY A 384 10.55 -15.08 3.33
N LEU A 385 10.90 -14.74 4.59
CA LEU A 385 11.67 -15.62 5.47
C LEU A 385 10.92 -16.92 5.79
N ARG A 386 9.62 -16.84 6.10
CA ARG A 386 8.80 -18.05 6.36
C ARG A 386 8.73 -18.92 5.11
N ARG A 387 8.49 -18.31 3.96
CA ARG A 387 8.46 -19.01 2.66
C ARG A 387 9.82 -19.64 2.33
N GLY A 388 10.91 -18.89 2.43
CA GLY A 388 12.25 -19.36 2.14
C GLY A 388 12.65 -20.54 3.01
N ARG A 389 12.37 -20.48 4.33
CA ARG A 389 12.63 -21.60 5.25
C ARG A 389 11.86 -22.86 4.87
N ARG A 390 10.57 -22.72 4.48
CA ARG A 390 9.74 -23.86 4.05
C ARG A 390 10.24 -24.51 2.76
N LEU A 391 10.76 -23.72 1.82
CA LEU A 391 11.28 -24.21 0.53
C LEU A 391 12.70 -24.78 0.65
N ALA A 392 13.53 -24.23 1.54
CA ALA A 392 14.93 -24.63 1.72
C ALA A 392 15.15 -26.05 2.34
N VAL A 393 14.09 -26.67 2.87
CA VAL A 393 14.16 -28.03 3.45
C VAL A 393 14.37 -29.12 2.38
N LYS A 394 14.28 -28.81 1.09
CA LYS A 394 14.58 -29.74 -0.01
C LYS A 394 16.08 -29.79 -0.27
N ALA A 395 16.71 -30.83 0.22
CA ALA A 395 18.13 -31.05 0.48
C ALA A 395 19.10 -31.17 -0.72
N LYS A 396 18.88 -30.55 -1.86
CA LYS A 396 19.84 -30.46 -2.97
C LYS A 396 19.69 -29.20 -3.83
N ASP A 397 19.37 -28.06 -3.20
CA ASP A 397 19.20 -26.82 -3.94
C ASP A 397 20.55 -26.25 -4.34
N THR A 398 20.71 -25.94 -5.62
CA THR A 398 21.80 -25.11 -6.13
C THR A 398 21.73 -23.70 -5.51
N LEU A 399 22.83 -22.92 -5.57
CA LEU A 399 22.84 -21.52 -5.13
C LEU A 399 21.70 -20.73 -5.80
N MET A 400 21.43 -21.01 -7.08
CA MET A 400 20.37 -20.34 -7.84
C MET A 400 18.98 -20.70 -7.32
N ASP A 401 18.75 -21.95 -6.91
CA ASP A 401 17.47 -22.37 -6.33
C ASP A 401 17.26 -21.72 -4.95
N LYS A 402 18.31 -21.62 -4.14
CA LYS A 402 18.29 -20.90 -2.86
C LYS A 402 17.95 -19.42 -3.07
N LEU A 403 18.57 -18.74 -4.03
CA LEU A 403 18.25 -17.34 -4.35
C LEU A 403 16.79 -17.17 -4.79
N LYS A 404 16.25 -18.09 -5.61
CA LYS A 404 14.83 -18.08 -6.00
C LYS A 404 13.89 -18.32 -4.82
N ASN A 405 14.26 -19.18 -3.87
CA ASN A 405 13.46 -19.46 -2.68
C ASN A 405 13.36 -18.25 -1.75
N TYR A 406 14.37 -17.38 -1.75
CA TYR A 406 14.43 -16.16 -0.93
C TYR A 406 14.24 -14.86 -1.74
N ASP A 407 13.70 -14.92 -2.99
CA ASP A 407 13.52 -13.75 -3.88
C ASP A 407 12.75 -12.60 -3.20
N GLU A 408 11.69 -12.92 -2.48
CA GLU A 408 10.88 -11.92 -1.76
C GLU A 408 11.60 -11.34 -0.56
N PHE A 409 12.37 -12.14 0.16
CA PHE A 409 13.19 -11.67 1.27
C PHE A 409 14.28 -10.72 0.78
N ILE A 410 15.00 -11.10 -0.30
CA ILE A 410 16.05 -10.26 -0.89
C ILE A 410 15.48 -8.93 -1.38
N LEU A 411 14.36 -8.98 -2.13
CA LEU A 411 13.68 -7.79 -2.61
C LEU A 411 13.32 -6.86 -1.45
N ALA A 412 12.69 -7.42 -0.42
CA ALA A 412 12.16 -6.63 0.69
C ALA A 412 13.27 -6.06 1.59
N ILE A 413 14.35 -6.81 1.86
CA ILE A 413 15.48 -6.27 2.62
C ILE A 413 16.18 -5.15 1.87
N THR A 414 16.35 -5.31 0.54
CA THR A 414 16.90 -4.25 -0.30
C THR A 414 16.03 -2.99 -0.24
N GLY A 415 14.71 -3.12 -0.40
CA GLY A 415 13.78 -2.00 -0.29
C GLY A 415 13.78 -1.34 1.09
N ALA A 416 13.83 -2.14 2.17
CA ALA A 416 13.89 -1.62 3.53
C ALA A 416 15.18 -0.84 3.80
N VAL A 417 16.34 -1.41 3.44
CA VAL A 417 17.65 -0.76 3.66
C VAL A 417 17.74 0.55 2.89
N ILE A 418 17.43 0.53 1.60
CA ILE A 418 17.51 1.73 0.75
C ILE A 418 16.55 2.81 1.25
N SER A 419 15.28 2.45 1.51
CA SER A 419 14.29 3.43 2.02
C SER A 419 14.69 4.00 3.38
N SER A 420 15.31 3.20 4.26
CA SER A 420 15.81 3.67 5.56
C SER A 420 16.97 4.63 5.40
N ILE A 421 17.94 4.33 4.52
CA ILE A 421 19.08 5.23 4.25
C ILE A 421 18.56 6.57 3.71
N VAL A 422 17.70 6.54 2.69
CA VAL A 422 17.13 7.78 2.11
C VAL A 422 16.33 8.54 3.15
N MET A 423 15.52 7.87 3.97
CA MET A 423 14.72 8.51 5.03
C MET A 423 15.58 9.20 6.08
N ILE A 424 16.59 8.50 6.61
CA ILE A 424 17.46 9.04 7.67
C ILE A 424 18.25 10.23 7.16
N TYR A 425 18.87 10.09 5.99
CA TYR A 425 19.69 11.17 5.43
C TYR A 425 18.83 12.38 5.01
N SER A 426 17.66 12.15 4.42
CA SER A 426 16.74 13.21 4.05
C SER A 426 16.17 13.93 5.29
N ALA A 427 15.85 13.18 6.36
CA ALA A 427 15.41 13.77 7.62
C ALA A 427 16.51 14.61 8.29
N TYR A 428 17.77 14.19 8.17
CA TYR A 428 18.91 14.95 8.66
C TYR A 428 19.15 16.23 7.84
N SER A 429 19.01 16.16 6.53
CA SER A 429 19.26 17.29 5.61
C SER A 429 18.06 18.26 5.50
N ALA A 430 16.86 17.84 5.89
CA ALA A 430 15.67 18.68 5.89
C ALA A 430 15.71 19.72 7.02
N VAL A 431 14.88 20.76 6.90
CA VAL A 431 14.66 21.74 7.97
C VAL A 431 14.20 21.02 9.24
N SER A 432 14.89 21.26 10.36
CA SER A 432 14.66 20.55 11.63
C SER A 432 13.20 20.58 12.11
N ALA A 433 12.48 21.67 11.86
CA ALA A 433 11.07 21.78 12.20
C ALA A 433 10.19 20.75 11.46
N TYR A 434 10.48 20.44 10.19
CA TYR A 434 9.71 19.47 9.40
C TYR A 434 9.94 18.04 9.92
N THR A 435 11.17 17.70 10.20
CA THR A 435 11.54 16.42 10.83
C THR A 435 10.91 16.28 12.21
N THR A 436 10.88 17.36 13.01
CA THR A 436 10.23 17.36 14.33
C THR A 436 8.73 17.08 14.23
N ILE A 437 8.00 17.70 13.29
CA ILE A 437 6.57 17.42 13.07
C ILE A 437 6.34 15.94 12.72
N PHE A 438 7.17 15.40 11.83
CA PHE A 438 7.11 13.99 11.44
C PHE A 438 7.34 13.05 12.65
N LEU A 439 8.37 13.32 13.47
CA LEU A 439 8.67 12.52 14.67
C LEU A 439 7.58 12.62 15.73
N VAL A 440 7.07 13.83 15.99
CA VAL A 440 5.95 14.04 16.92
C VAL A 440 4.72 13.24 16.48
N TRP A 441 4.43 13.18 15.18
CA TRP A 441 3.31 12.38 14.68
C TRP A 441 3.49 10.88 14.92
N ILE A 442 4.70 10.35 14.75
CA ILE A 442 5.05 8.96 15.10
C ILE A 442 4.80 8.70 16.58
N VAL A 443 5.31 9.59 17.45
CA VAL A 443 5.18 9.45 18.90
C VAL A 443 3.71 9.48 19.33
N ILE A 444 2.90 10.37 18.74
CA ILE A 444 1.45 10.43 19.01
C ILE A 444 0.80 9.09 18.63
N GLY A 445 1.12 8.52 17.46
CA GLY A 445 0.60 7.22 17.02
C GLY A 445 0.93 6.12 18.02
N PHE A 446 2.19 6.05 18.43
CA PHE A 446 2.65 5.09 19.43
C PHE A 446 1.91 5.24 20.78
N ILE A 447 1.78 6.48 21.29
CA ILE A 447 1.04 6.74 22.54
C ILE A 447 -0.43 6.31 22.40
N LEU A 448 -1.10 6.64 21.28
CA LEU A 448 -2.49 6.27 21.06
C LEU A 448 -2.66 4.74 21.00
N SER A 449 -1.72 4.04 20.40
CA SER A 449 -1.74 2.58 20.33
C SER A 449 -1.57 1.94 21.73
N GLU A 450 -0.69 2.50 22.56
CA GLU A 450 -0.49 2.03 23.95
C GLU A 450 -1.68 2.36 24.85
N VAL A 451 -2.18 3.60 24.82
CA VAL A 451 -3.35 4.01 25.60
C VAL A 451 -4.55 3.12 25.29
N LYS A 452 -4.76 2.81 24.01
CA LYS A 452 -5.83 1.90 23.61
C LYS A 452 -5.64 0.51 24.23
N SER A 453 -4.44 -0.05 24.19
CA SER A 453 -4.12 -1.35 24.79
C SER A 453 -4.40 -1.37 26.29
N ILE A 454 -4.11 -0.28 27.00
CA ILE A 454 -4.34 -0.17 28.45
C ILE A 454 -5.82 -0.01 28.77
N VAL A 455 -6.53 0.88 28.05
CA VAL A 455 -7.94 1.21 28.32
C VAL A 455 -8.88 0.06 28.00
N THR A 456 -8.62 -0.68 26.93
CA THR A 456 -9.48 -1.81 26.55
C THR A 456 -9.23 -3.06 27.40
N LYS A 457 -8.17 -3.08 28.24
CA LYS A 457 -7.76 -4.26 29.04
C LYS A 457 -7.63 -5.56 28.24
N THR A 458 -7.72 -5.46 26.93
CA THR A 458 -7.54 -6.58 26.00
C THR A 458 -6.19 -6.41 25.33
N PRO A 459 -5.32 -7.42 25.27
CA PRO A 459 -4.18 -7.37 24.39
C PRO A 459 -4.67 -7.01 22.99
N TYR A 460 -3.94 -6.20 22.24
CA TYR A 460 -4.30 -5.76 20.87
C TYR A 460 -4.66 -6.95 19.94
N ASP A 461 -4.29 -8.17 20.34
CA ASP A 461 -4.54 -9.41 19.61
C ASP A 461 -5.90 -10.06 19.94
N LEU A 462 -6.67 -9.54 20.92
CA LEU A 462 -7.91 -10.14 21.41
C LEU A 462 -8.99 -9.07 21.65
N ASP A 463 -9.37 -8.32 20.64
CA ASP A 463 -10.63 -7.57 20.68
C ASP A 463 -11.79 -8.54 20.39
N ILE A 464 -12.09 -9.36 21.41
CA ILE A 464 -13.26 -10.24 21.39
C ILE A 464 -14.47 -9.32 21.55
N SER A 465 -15.32 -9.25 20.52
CA SER A 465 -16.62 -8.57 20.57
C SER A 465 -17.44 -9.05 21.79
N LYS A 466 -18.52 -8.32 22.17
CA LYS A 466 -19.48 -8.86 23.14
C LYS A 466 -19.95 -10.28 22.77
N GLU A 467 -20.10 -10.55 21.47
CA GLU A 467 -20.32 -11.87 20.91
C GLU A 467 -19.15 -12.83 21.22
N GLY A 468 -17.91 -12.37 21.15
CA GLY A 468 -16.74 -13.15 21.54
C GLY A 468 -16.63 -13.41 23.05
N GLN A 469 -17.16 -12.54 23.92
CA GLN A 469 -17.24 -12.81 25.37
C GLN A 469 -18.30 -13.85 25.70
N ILE A 470 -19.45 -13.81 25.01
CA ILE A 470 -20.50 -14.85 25.11
C ILE A 470 -19.95 -16.16 24.55
N VAL A 471 -19.19 -16.11 23.45
CA VAL A 471 -18.47 -17.23 22.85
C VAL A 471 -17.43 -17.80 23.84
N ALA A 472 -16.63 -16.94 24.49
CA ALA A 472 -15.63 -17.39 25.48
C ALA A 472 -16.26 -18.08 26.70
N GLN A 473 -17.38 -17.58 27.23
CA GLN A 473 -18.11 -18.22 28.32
C GLN A 473 -18.71 -19.57 27.90
N ASN A 474 -19.17 -19.68 26.66
CA ASN A 474 -19.68 -20.97 26.14
C ASN A 474 -18.56 -21.97 25.81
N LEU A 475 -17.33 -21.48 25.51
CA LEU A 475 -16.16 -22.34 25.24
C LEU A 475 -15.69 -23.14 26.45
N GLU A 476 -15.87 -22.61 27.66
CA GLU A 476 -15.50 -23.31 28.91
C GLU A 476 -16.41 -24.53 29.22
N THR A 477 -17.55 -24.63 28.52
CA THR A 477 -18.54 -25.70 28.73
C THR A 477 -18.63 -26.71 27.58
N LEU A 478 -17.90 -26.49 26.47
CA LEU A 478 -17.94 -27.34 25.27
C LEU A 478 -16.75 -28.28 25.21
N GLY A 479 -17.02 -29.59 25.13
CA GLY A 479 -15.98 -30.57 24.83
C GLY A 479 -15.60 -30.61 23.35
N VAL A 480 -14.37 -30.99 23.04
CA VAL A 480 -13.85 -31.11 21.66
C VAL A 480 -14.68 -32.07 20.79
N ASN A 481 -15.35 -33.05 21.42
CA ASN A 481 -16.22 -34.04 20.76
C ASN A 481 -17.71 -33.67 20.80
N ASP A 482 -18.07 -32.46 21.19
CA ASP A 482 -19.47 -32.01 21.16
C ASP A 482 -19.93 -31.89 19.68
N LYS A 483 -21.09 -32.51 19.35
CA LYS A 483 -21.68 -32.47 18.00
C LYS A 483 -21.95 -31.06 17.46
N THR A 484 -21.84 -30.05 18.30
CA THR A 484 -21.97 -28.63 17.93
C THR A 484 -20.66 -28.03 17.46
N VAL A 485 -19.53 -28.66 17.72
CA VAL A 485 -18.24 -28.32 17.10
C VAL A 485 -18.17 -29.17 15.84
N ASN A 486 -18.36 -28.56 14.66
CA ASN A 486 -18.22 -29.25 13.38
C ASN A 486 -16.76 -29.70 13.22
N THR A 487 -16.48 -30.91 13.72
CA THR A 487 -15.20 -31.58 13.45
C THR A 487 -15.22 -32.01 11.98
N ILE A 488 -14.57 -31.27 11.14
CA ILE A 488 -14.43 -31.66 9.73
C ILE A 488 -13.29 -32.68 9.69
N GLU A 489 -13.59 -33.86 9.15
CA GLU A 489 -12.60 -34.91 8.90
C GLU A 489 -11.63 -34.53 7.77
N ALA A 490 -10.83 -33.47 7.96
CA ALA A 490 -9.73 -33.12 7.06
C ALA A 490 -8.48 -33.94 7.45
N VAL A 491 -8.63 -35.27 7.44
CA VAL A 491 -7.56 -36.22 7.75
C VAL A 491 -7.25 -37.02 6.49
N TYR A 492 -5.98 -37.06 6.11
CA TYR A 492 -5.51 -37.74 4.92
C TYR A 492 -4.26 -38.58 5.23
N SER A 493 -4.00 -39.59 4.39
CA SER A 493 -2.85 -40.48 4.53
C SER A 493 -1.59 -39.90 3.87
N LEU A 494 -0.42 -40.30 4.37
CA LEU A 494 0.88 -40.07 3.71
C LEU A 494 0.91 -40.60 2.27
N ASP A 495 0.09 -41.60 1.96
CA ASP A 495 0.04 -42.23 0.63
C ASP A 495 -0.93 -41.56 -0.33
N ASP A 496 -1.73 -40.61 0.12
CA ASP A 496 -2.65 -39.85 -0.71
C ASP A 496 -1.88 -38.93 -1.69
N SER A 497 -2.48 -38.68 -2.85
CA SER A 497 -1.91 -37.72 -3.80
C SER A 497 -2.11 -36.28 -3.32
N VAL A 498 -1.15 -35.43 -3.64
CA VAL A 498 -1.24 -33.98 -3.35
C VAL A 498 -2.53 -33.41 -3.91
N LYS A 499 -2.93 -33.84 -5.12
CA LYS A 499 -4.18 -33.41 -5.77
C LYS A 499 -5.40 -33.78 -4.93
N THR A 500 -5.48 -35.02 -4.45
CA THR A 500 -6.59 -35.50 -3.62
C THR A 500 -6.75 -34.64 -2.36
N VAL A 501 -5.64 -34.26 -1.73
CA VAL A 501 -5.67 -33.43 -0.54
C VAL A 501 -6.09 -31.99 -0.86
N ILE A 502 -5.59 -31.42 -1.95
CA ILE A 502 -6.00 -30.08 -2.40
C ILE A 502 -7.50 -30.04 -2.72
N ASP A 503 -7.98 -31.00 -3.52
CA ASP A 503 -9.38 -31.08 -3.92
C ASP A 503 -10.27 -31.25 -2.69
N GLY A 504 -9.87 -32.09 -1.75
CA GLY A 504 -10.60 -32.31 -0.50
C GLY A 504 -10.62 -31.09 0.42
N LEU A 505 -9.51 -30.37 0.55
CA LEU A 505 -9.44 -29.11 1.31
C LEU A 505 -10.30 -28.00 0.68
N MET A 506 -10.31 -27.94 -0.64
CA MET A 506 -11.17 -27.00 -1.39
C MET A 506 -12.66 -27.32 -1.21
N MET A 507 -13.05 -28.59 -1.32
CA MET A 507 -14.45 -29.02 -1.14
C MET A 507 -14.95 -28.78 0.29
N LYS A 508 -14.09 -29.00 1.27
CA LYS A 508 -14.42 -28.85 2.70
C LYS A 508 -14.22 -27.41 3.20
N HIS A 509 -13.73 -26.50 2.34
CA HIS A 509 -13.39 -25.12 2.69
C HIS A 509 -12.45 -24.98 3.91
N THR A 510 -11.54 -25.94 4.11
CA THR A 510 -10.57 -25.94 5.22
C THR A 510 -9.19 -25.52 4.76
N PRO A 511 -8.44 -24.72 5.56
CA PRO A 511 -7.13 -24.21 5.16
C PRO A 511 -6.01 -25.26 5.27
N SER A 512 -6.19 -26.27 6.13
CA SER A 512 -5.14 -27.26 6.44
C SER A 512 -5.72 -28.63 6.72
N ALA A 513 -4.94 -29.69 6.48
CA ALA A 513 -5.28 -31.07 6.75
C ALA A 513 -4.30 -31.70 7.73
N VAL A 514 -4.80 -32.57 8.59
CA VAL A 514 -3.98 -33.49 9.39
C VAL A 514 -3.58 -34.70 8.55
N ILE A 515 -2.31 -35.02 8.54
CA ILE A 515 -1.75 -36.15 7.79
C ILE A 515 -1.41 -37.26 8.78
N VAL A 516 -1.86 -38.46 8.49
CA VAL A 516 -1.67 -39.65 9.34
C VAL A 516 -0.86 -40.72 8.63
N ASP A 517 -0.22 -41.60 9.44
CA ASP A 517 0.41 -42.81 8.95
C ASP A 517 -0.62 -43.97 8.78
N LYS A 518 -0.13 -45.17 8.40
CA LYS A 518 -0.96 -46.37 8.23
C LYS A 518 -1.66 -46.81 9.50
N ASP A 519 -1.09 -46.46 10.66
CA ASP A 519 -1.61 -46.80 11.99
C ASP A 519 -2.51 -45.72 12.57
N LYS A 520 -2.87 -44.69 11.75
CA LYS A 520 -3.63 -43.52 12.13
C LYS A 520 -2.96 -42.58 13.16
N ASN A 521 -1.62 -42.63 13.31
CA ASN A 521 -0.94 -41.68 14.16
C ASN A 521 -0.78 -40.34 13.37
N PRO A 522 -0.99 -39.19 14.00
CA PRO A 522 -0.78 -37.90 13.36
C PRO A 522 0.73 -37.64 13.13
N VAL A 523 1.12 -37.51 11.86
CA VAL A 523 2.51 -37.33 11.44
C VAL A 523 2.84 -35.86 11.18
N GLY A 524 1.87 -35.12 10.63
CA GLY A 524 2.08 -33.72 10.28
C GLY A 524 0.81 -33.01 9.82
N VAL A 525 0.97 -31.75 9.45
CA VAL A 525 -0.09 -30.90 8.91
C VAL A 525 0.32 -30.42 7.53
N ALA A 526 -0.61 -30.48 6.56
CA ALA A 526 -0.45 -29.93 5.21
C ALA A 526 -1.38 -28.74 5.02
N SER A 527 -0.83 -27.57 4.75
CA SER A 527 -1.60 -26.37 4.43
C SER A 527 -1.94 -26.33 2.93
N ILE A 528 -3.17 -25.96 2.58
CA ILE A 528 -3.59 -25.77 1.18
C ILE A 528 -2.69 -24.74 0.45
N VAL A 529 -2.22 -23.73 1.16
CA VAL A 529 -1.32 -22.71 0.59
C VAL A 529 0.02 -23.33 0.19
N ASP A 530 0.57 -24.22 1.04
CA ASP A 530 1.85 -24.87 0.75
C ASP A 530 1.71 -25.89 -0.38
N LEU A 531 0.59 -26.61 -0.44
CA LEU A 531 0.30 -27.55 -1.51
C LEU A 531 0.09 -26.85 -2.87
N LEU A 532 -0.57 -25.70 -2.90
CA LEU A 532 -0.77 -24.91 -4.11
C LEU A 532 0.50 -24.20 -4.63
N LEU A 533 1.53 -24.09 -3.80
CA LEU A 533 2.84 -23.57 -4.19
C LEU A 533 3.71 -24.60 -4.90
N LEU A 534 3.29 -25.87 -4.95
CA LEU A 534 3.99 -26.90 -5.68
C LEU A 534 3.83 -26.70 -7.20
N PRO A 535 4.84 -27.08 -8.01
CA PRO A 535 4.74 -27.00 -9.46
C PRO A 535 3.52 -27.79 -9.96
N SER A 536 2.66 -27.18 -10.78
CA SER A 536 1.42 -27.78 -11.27
C SER A 536 1.62 -29.11 -12.00
N SER A 537 2.76 -29.28 -12.67
CA SER A 537 3.16 -30.54 -13.33
C SER A 537 3.42 -31.70 -12.35
N LYS A 538 3.67 -31.43 -11.08
CA LYS A 538 3.95 -32.45 -10.04
C LYS A 538 2.76 -32.75 -9.13
N VAL A 539 1.80 -31.85 -9.04
CA VAL A 539 0.63 -31.95 -8.13
C VAL A 539 -0.18 -33.24 -8.38
N GLY A 540 -0.31 -33.67 -9.64
CA GLY A 540 -1.07 -34.90 -10.00
C GLY A 540 -0.35 -36.21 -9.70
N ILE A 541 0.98 -36.20 -9.57
CA ILE A 541 1.81 -37.42 -9.48
C ILE A 541 2.44 -37.57 -8.08
N MET A 542 2.59 -36.47 -7.36
CA MET A 542 3.29 -36.40 -6.09
C MET A 542 2.42 -36.91 -4.94
N LYS A 543 2.99 -37.70 -4.04
CA LYS A 543 2.34 -38.16 -2.80
C LYS A 543 2.67 -37.23 -1.64
N ILE A 544 1.77 -37.15 -0.65
CA ILE A 544 1.95 -36.31 0.53
C ILE A 544 3.23 -36.63 1.30
N ARG A 545 3.68 -37.89 1.34
CA ARG A 545 4.97 -38.26 1.94
C ARG A 545 6.20 -37.54 1.35
N GLN A 546 6.08 -36.98 0.16
CA GLN A 546 7.12 -36.25 -0.56
C GLN A 546 7.07 -34.73 -0.32
N VAL A 547 6.06 -34.28 0.44
CA VAL A 547 5.84 -32.88 0.80
C VAL A 547 6.36 -32.63 2.21
N HIS A 548 6.91 -31.45 2.46
CA HIS A 548 7.24 -31.06 3.82
C HIS A 548 5.96 -30.81 4.62
N LEU A 549 5.82 -31.49 5.74
CA LEU A 549 4.69 -31.34 6.64
C LEU A 549 5.10 -30.53 7.87
N GLU A 550 4.25 -29.66 8.34
CA GLU A 550 4.42 -29.03 9.66
C GLU A 550 4.17 -30.09 10.75
N LYS A 551 4.78 -29.91 11.92
CA LYS A 551 4.61 -30.84 13.04
C LYS A 551 3.15 -30.88 13.47
N ALA A 552 2.55 -32.07 13.54
CA ALA A 552 1.21 -32.22 14.08
C ALA A 552 1.20 -31.92 15.58
N VAL A 553 0.26 -31.10 16.02
CA VAL A 553 -0.06 -30.88 17.41
C VAL A 553 -1.39 -31.55 17.68
N SER A 554 -1.46 -32.33 18.75
CA SER A 554 -2.61 -33.19 19.06
C SER A 554 -3.33 -32.73 20.33
N ILE A 555 -4.65 -32.95 20.36
CA ILE A 555 -5.50 -32.77 21.55
C ILE A 555 -6.37 -34.00 21.75
N GLY A 556 -6.56 -34.40 23.00
CA GLY A 556 -7.43 -35.54 23.33
C GLY A 556 -8.92 -35.21 23.15
N GLU A 557 -9.71 -36.18 22.68
CA GLU A 557 -11.15 -36.05 22.42
C GLU A 557 -11.99 -35.56 23.62
N LYS A 558 -11.51 -35.78 24.85
CA LYS A 558 -12.20 -35.43 26.11
C LYS A 558 -11.81 -34.05 26.66
N ARG A 559 -10.96 -33.30 25.96
CA ARG A 559 -10.56 -31.95 26.35
C ARG A 559 -11.60 -30.92 25.96
N GLU A 560 -11.53 -29.77 26.61
CA GLU A 560 -12.39 -28.63 26.31
C GLU A 560 -11.94 -27.88 25.04
N VAL A 561 -12.87 -27.24 24.38
CA VAL A 561 -12.59 -26.41 23.19
C VAL A 561 -11.72 -25.20 23.55
N SER A 562 -11.83 -24.70 24.80
CA SER A 562 -10.96 -23.66 25.36
C SER A 562 -9.48 -24.07 25.36
N ASP A 563 -9.20 -25.33 25.74
CA ASP A 563 -7.85 -25.91 25.68
C ASP A 563 -7.35 -26.03 24.24
N ALA A 564 -8.22 -26.39 23.28
CA ALA A 564 -7.88 -26.48 21.87
C ALA A 564 -7.45 -25.13 21.32
N LEU A 565 -8.19 -24.06 21.58
CA LEU A 565 -7.85 -22.72 21.16
C LEU A 565 -6.54 -22.21 21.77
N ARG A 566 -6.31 -22.52 23.05
CA ARG A 566 -5.06 -22.20 23.73
C ARG A 566 -3.88 -22.90 23.05
N ILE A 567 -4.00 -24.20 22.78
CA ILE A 567 -2.95 -25.01 22.14
C ILE A 567 -2.67 -24.54 20.70
N LEU A 568 -3.72 -24.21 19.91
CA LEU A 568 -3.57 -23.61 18.58
C LEU A 568 -2.71 -22.34 18.65
N LYS A 569 -3.00 -21.47 19.61
CA LYS A 569 -2.31 -20.19 19.79
C LYS A 569 -0.88 -20.37 20.28
N GLU A 570 -0.65 -21.17 21.32
CA GLU A 570 0.67 -21.40 21.92
C GLU A 570 1.65 -22.05 20.94
N ASN A 571 1.16 -22.97 20.10
CA ASN A 571 1.99 -23.66 19.10
C ASN A 571 2.00 -22.96 17.74
N ASN A 572 1.22 -21.88 17.57
CA ASN A 572 1.10 -21.13 16.30
C ASN A 572 0.76 -22.05 15.11
N VAL A 573 -0.20 -22.96 15.30
CA VAL A 573 -0.69 -23.91 14.29
C VAL A 573 -2.15 -23.60 13.94
N ASP A 574 -2.54 -23.86 12.68
CA ASP A 574 -3.87 -23.54 12.15
C ASP A 574 -4.88 -24.69 12.39
N VAL A 575 -4.38 -25.89 12.71
CA VAL A 575 -5.22 -27.09 12.93
C VAL A 575 -4.58 -28.02 13.95
N LEU A 576 -5.42 -28.66 14.79
CA LEU A 576 -5.05 -29.71 15.74
C LEU A 576 -5.54 -31.07 15.25
N ALA A 577 -4.77 -32.11 15.53
CA ALA A 577 -5.23 -33.47 15.40
C ALA A 577 -6.01 -33.88 16.67
N ILE A 578 -7.26 -34.29 16.52
CA ILE A 578 -8.02 -34.87 17.62
C ILE A 578 -7.63 -36.34 17.73
N VAL A 579 -7.20 -36.77 18.92
CA VAL A 579 -6.77 -38.15 19.15
C VAL A 579 -7.63 -38.81 20.21
N ASP A 580 -7.85 -40.13 20.03
CA ASP A 580 -8.50 -40.98 20.99
C ASP A 580 -7.59 -41.32 22.21
N SER A 581 -8.07 -42.11 23.14
CA SER A 581 -7.31 -42.54 24.32
C SER A 581 -6.08 -43.40 24.01
N LYS A 582 -5.96 -43.90 22.75
CA LYS A 582 -4.83 -44.71 22.27
C LYS A 582 -3.87 -43.87 21.42
N GLY A 583 -4.10 -42.56 21.29
CA GLY A 583 -3.28 -41.65 20.48
C GLY A 583 -3.57 -41.69 18.97
N LYS A 584 -4.62 -42.38 18.53
CA LYS A 584 -5.02 -42.48 17.13
C LYS A 584 -5.83 -41.25 16.72
N CYS A 585 -5.55 -40.69 15.55
CA CYS A 585 -6.26 -39.55 15.01
C CYS A 585 -7.70 -39.93 14.62
N ILE A 586 -8.67 -39.27 15.20
CA ILE A 586 -10.11 -39.45 14.95
C ILE A 586 -10.73 -38.22 14.24
N GLY A 587 -10.02 -37.13 14.11
CA GLY A 587 -10.51 -35.91 13.44
C GLY A 587 -9.48 -34.77 13.43
N SER A 588 -9.90 -33.64 12.90
CA SER A 588 -9.15 -32.39 12.94
C SER A 588 -10.00 -31.26 13.49
N LEU A 589 -9.38 -30.25 14.07
CA LEU A 589 -10.04 -29.07 14.61
C LEU A 589 -9.23 -27.83 14.29
N SER A 590 -9.83 -26.87 13.57
CA SER A 590 -9.24 -25.56 13.29
C SER A 590 -9.94 -24.45 14.10
N ASP A 591 -9.27 -23.31 14.26
CA ASP A 591 -9.84 -22.10 14.87
C ASP A 591 -11.12 -21.64 14.16
N ARG A 592 -11.15 -21.75 12.83
CA ARG A 592 -12.30 -21.38 12.00
C ARG A 592 -13.50 -22.29 12.22
N GLU A 593 -13.29 -23.58 12.41
CA GLU A 593 -14.35 -24.55 12.69
C GLU A 593 -14.96 -24.32 14.07
N VAL A 594 -14.11 -24.02 15.06
CA VAL A 594 -14.56 -23.63 16.39
C VAL A 594 -15.44 -22.38 16.33
N LEU A 595 -15.00 -21.36 15.59
CA LEU A 595 -15.74 -20.09 15.44
C LEU A 595 -17.06 -20.27 14.68
N ASN A 596 -17.09 -21.10 13.63
CA ASN A 596 -18.32 -21.39 12.88
C ASN A 596 -19.34 -22.19 13.71
N GLY A 597 -18.90 -23.18 14.48
CA GLY A 597 -19.75 -23.95 15.37
C GLY A 597 -20.37 -23.11 16.49
N LEU A 598 -19.64 -22.12 16.97
CA LEU A 598 -20.13 -21.19 18.00
C LEU A 598 -21.08 -20.13 17.42
N GLY A 599 -20.86 -19.69 16.17
CA GLY A 599 -21.74 -18.72 15.48
C GLY A 599 -23.16 -19.25 15.27
N THR A 600 -23.33 -20.58 15.06
CA THR A 600 -24.65 -21.20 14.95
C THR A 600 -25.41 -21.31 16.28
N LYS A 601 -24.71 -21.34 17.43
CA LYS A 601 -25.37 -21.31 18.74
C LYS A 601 -25.79 -19.89 19.17
N VAL A 602 -25.03 -18.87 18.80
CA VAL A 602 -25.36 -17.46 19.11
C VAL A 602 -26.60 -16.99 18.38
N SER A 603 -26.86 -17.51 17.15
CA SER A 603 -28.07 -17.18 16.38
C SER A 603 -29.36 -17.82 16.92
N ASN A 604 -29.27 -18.76 17.85
CA ASN A 604 -30.41 -19.50 18.44
C ASN A 604 -30.72 -19.07 19.87
N VAL A 605 -30.11 -18.02 20.41
CA VAL A 605 -30.50 -17.46 21.72
C VAL A 605 -31.65 -16.49 21.47
N PRO A 606 -32.84 -16.68 22.06
CA PRO A 606 -33.94 -15.72 21.98
C PRO A 606 -33.51 -14.40 22.61
N GLU A 607 -33.93 -13.26 22.00
CA GLU A 607 -33.67 -11.89 22.45
C GLU A 607 -34.07 -11.63 23.91
#